data_00f0b33026493cd9298e6356d2402f2e
#
_entry.id   00f0b33026493cd9298e6356d2402f2e
#
_cell.length_a   1.000
_cell.length_b   1.000
_cell.length_c   1.000
_cell.angle_alpha   90.00
_cell.angle_beta   90.00
_cell.angle_gamma   90.00
#
_symmetry.space_group_name_H-M   'P 1'
#
loop_
_entity.id
_entity.type
_entity.pdbx_description
1 polymer ?
#
loop_
_entity_poly.entity_id
_entity_poly.type
_entity_poly.pdbx_seq_one_letter_code
_entity_poly.pdbx_strand_id
1 'polypeptide(L)'
;MTLELSPWVDAWCRSCLGAPAVETLFVVSHLSEVVGVRIADGREVVLKRRVDECGRARACVRAQGLLASHGFPCPLPLTEPVFADGFVVHAEAFVGGGEVETDDSPAAAARSAMLLADLIGRLSAFDPPPPLPNPEWVRWDLLPERQARSSVPGWIDETQRRLHDKLAACRLEPIVGHVDWEAQNMRWERGEPLVVHDWDSLAWLPEAAIAGTAAGVFASHGRPTLAPLASSAAFLEAYQRARGARFSRNEEEIGWAASLWVALHNARDELIYDRPRLSFERLEQQRADRLARARA
;
A
#
# COMPACT_ATOMS: atom_id res chain seq x y z
N MET A 1 -21.17 15.05 -16.99
CA MET A 1 -20.87 16.15 -16.05
C MET A 1 -19.39 16.45 -16.24
N THR A 2 -19.05 17.61 -16.81
CA THR A 2 -17.64 18.02 -16.96
C THR A 2 -17.13 18.36 -15.57
N LEU A 3 -16.08 17.67 -15.10
CA LEU A 3 -15.41 18.00 -13.85
C LEU A 3 -14.70 19.34 -14.04
N GLU A 4 -15.01 20.33 -13.18
CA GLU A 4 -14.34 21.64 -13.26
C GLU A 4 -12.86 21.47 -12.92
N LEU A 5 -12.03 22.11 -13.71
CA LEU A 5 -10.58 22.13 -13.50
C LEU A 5 -10.27 23.01 -12.29
N SER A 6 -9.64 22.43 -11.27
CA SER A 6 -9.19 23.21 -10.11
C SER A 6 -8.11 24.22 -10.53
N PRO A 7 -8.18 25.50 -10.09
CA PRO A 7 -7.21 26.53 -10.49
C PRO A 7 -5.74 26.17 -10.20
N TRP A 8 -5.46 25.45 -9.11
CA TRP A 8 -4.11 25.04 -8.79
C TRP A 8 -3.53 24.03 -9.80
N VAL A 9 -4.40 23.16 -10.37
CA VAL A 9 -4.00 22.12 -11.34
C VAL A 9 -3.46 22.75 -12.62
N ASP A 10 -4.20 23.72 -13.21
CA ASP A 10 -3.74 24.40 -14.42
C ASP A 10 -2.46 25.20 -14.19
N ALA A 11 -2.40 25.95 -13.10
CA ALA A 11 -1.20 26.73 -12.73
C ALA A 11 0.03 25.82 -12.55
N TRP A 12 -0.15 24.69 -11.86
CA TRP A 12 0.92 23.73 -11.63
C TRP A 12 1.39 23.05 -12.92
N CYS A 13 0.46 22.63 -13.80
CA CYS A 13 0.78 22.04 -15.10
C CYS A 13 1.57 22.99 -15.98
N ARG A 14 1.19 24.26 -16.05
CA ARG A 14 1.96 25.28 -16.78
C ARG A 14 3.38 25.43 -16.26
N SER A 15 3.51 25.50 -14.93
CA SER A 15 4.81 25.72 -14.27
C SER A 15 5.74 24.51 -14.34
N CYS A 16 5.23 23.30 -14.07
CA CYS A 16 6.06 22.11 -13.88
C CYS A 16 6.09 21.18 -15.10
N LEU A 17 5.04 21.19 -15.94
CA LEU A 17 4.94 20.34 -17.13
C LEU A 17 5.06 21.12 -18.46
N GLY A 18 5.07 22.46 -18.40
CA GLY A 18 5.23 23.34 -19.56
C GLY A 18 4.00 23.49 -20.45
N ALA A 19 2.85 22.93 -20.06
CA ALA A 19 1.61 23.01 -20.83
C ALA A 19 0.39 23.15 -19.88
N PRO A 20 -0.67 23.90 -20.28
CA PRO A 20 -1.87 24.01 -19.46
C PRO A 20 -2.67 22.72 -19.44
N ALA A 21 -3.40 22.48 -18.34
CA ALA A 21 -4.43 21.45 -18.28
C ALA A 21 -5.64 21.87 -19.12
N VAL A 22 -6.15 20.96 -19.95
CA VAL A 22 -7.29 21.24 -20.87
C VAL A 22 -8.51 20.39 -20.57
N GLU A 23 -8.35 19.28 -19.88
CA GLU A 23 -9.43 18.36 -19.52
C GLU A 23 -9.12 17.67 -18.20
N THR A 24 -10.12 17.58 -17.31
CA THR A 24 -10.05 16.73 -16.12
C THR A 24 -10.60 15.35 -16.44
N LEU A 25 -9.78 14.31 -16.32
CA LEU A 25 -10.14 12.92 -16.58
C LEU A 25 -10.85 12.31 -15.37
N PHE A 26 -10.31 12.55 -14.18
CA PHE A 26 -10.90 12.11 -12.91
C PHE A 26 -10.33 12.90 -11.72
N VAL A 27 -11.05 12.86 -10.61
CA VAL A 27 -10.59 13.38 -9.31
C VAL A 27 -10.90 12.34 -8.24
N VAL A 28 -9.91 12.01 -7.42
CA VAL A 28 -10.06 11.18 -6.21
C VAL A 28 -9.48 11.95 -5.04
N SER A 29 -10.22 12.02 -3.95
CA SER A 29 -9.77 12.70 -2.73
C SER A 29 -10.02 11.78 -1.54
N HIS A 30 -8.95 11.42 -0.83
CA HIS A 30 -8.98 10.66 0.41
C HIS A 30 -7.90 11.21 1.36
N LEU A 31 -6.77 10.55 1.53
CA LEU A 31 -5.60 11.04 2.26
C LEU A 31 -4.76 12.00 1.40
N SER A 32 -4.89 11.91 0.10
CA SER A 32 -4.28 12.75 -0.91
C SER A 32 -5.32 13.18 -1.94
N GLU A 33 -5.06 14.28 -2.63
CA GLU A 33 -5.82 14.69 -3.80
C GLU A 33 -5.10 14.17 -5.05
N VAL A 34 -5.78 13.32 -5.82
CA VAL A 34 -5.27 12.71 -7.05
C VAL A 34 -6.12 13.17 -8.22
N VAL A 35 -5.51 13.88 -9.17
CA VAL A 35 -6.21 14.47 -10.30
C VAL A 35 -5.59 13.97 -11.61
N GLY A 36 -6.36 13.22 -12.40
CA GLY A 36 -5.98 12.87 -13.76
C GLY A 36 -6.38 14.00 -14.71
N VAL A 37 -5.46 14.45 -15.54
CA VAL A 37 -5.72 15.51 -16.53
C VAL A 37 -5.07 15.19 -17.86
N ARG A 38 -5.69 15.71 -18.95
CA ARG A 38 -5.03 15.89 -20.24
C ARG A 38 -4.49 17.29 -20.33
N ILE A 39 -3.23 17.44 -20.72
CA ILE A 39 -2.59 18.75 -20.94
C ILE A 39 -2.56 19.10 -22.44
N ALA A 40 -2.34 20.36 -22.76
CA ALA A 40 -2.52 20.88 -24.14
C ALA A 40 -1.61 20.25 -25.19
N ASP A 41 -0.52 19.64 -24.82
CA ASP A 41 0.38 18.90 -25.73
C ASP A 41 -0.07 17.44 -25.98
N GLY A 42 -1.21 17.05 -25.42
CA GLY A 42 -1.82 15.72 -25.59
C GLY A 42 -1.44 14.67 -24.55
N ARG A 43 -0.46 14.96 -23.68
CA ARG A 43 -0.13 14.03 -22.60
C ARG A 43 -1.27 13.90 -21.59
N GLU A 44 -1.50 12.68 -21.12
CA GLU A 44 -2.35 12.38 -19.96
C GLU A 44 -1.48 12.14 -18.74
N VAL A 45 -1.73 12.88 -17.68
CA VAL A 45 -0.91 12.88 -16.47
C VAL A 45 -1.76 12.80 -15.22
N VAL A 46 -1.18 12.25 -14.16
CA VAL A 46 -1.82 12.20 -12.83
C VAL A 46 -1.02 13.09 -11.90
N LEU A 47 -1.69 14.07 -11.31
CA LEU A 47 -1.13 14.92 -10.25
C LEU A 47 -1.50 14.34 -8.91
N LYS A 48 -0.52 14.19 -8.04
CA LYS A 48 -0.73 13.78 -6.63
C LYS A 48 -0.31 14.91 -5.71
N ARG A 49 -1.27 15.40 -4.92
CA ARG A 49 -1.09 16.48 -3.95
C ARG A 49 -1.40 15.96 -2.55
N ARG A 50 -0.46 16.11 -1.63
CA ARG A 50 -0.59 15.65 -0.25
C ARG A 50 0.25 16.46 0.73
N VAL A 51 -0.06 16.32 2.00
CA VAL A 51 0.84 16.75 3.08
C VAL A 51 1.98 15.74 3.18
N ASP A 52 3.22 16.21 3.30
CA ASP A 52 4.41 15.37 3.48
C ASP A 52 5.17 15.79 4.75
N GLU A 53 4.58 15.51 5.89
CA GLU A 53 5.11 15.90 7.20
C GLU A 53 6.47 15.25 7.51
N CYS A 54 6.72 14.08 6.93
CA CYS A 54 7.93 13.30 7.19
C CYS A 54 9.00 13.39 6.10
N GLY A 55 8.79 14.17 5.03
CA GLY A 55 9.75 14.34 3.93
C GLY A 55 9.98 13.09 3.09
N ARG A 56 9.02 12.15 3.06
CA ARG A 56 9.14 10.86 2.38
C ARG A 56 8.84 10.88 0.87
N ALA A 57 8.12 11.91 0.40
CA ALA A 57 7.65 11.99 -0.98
C ALA A 57 8.77 11.81 -2.02
N ARG A 58 9.92 12.48 -1.80
CA ARG A 58 11.06 12.37 -2.72
C ARG A 58 11.63 10.95 -2.78
N ALA A 59 11.73 10.25 -1.65
CA ALA A 59 12.20 8.88 -1.62
C ALA A 59 11.25 7.93 -2.37
N CYS A 60 9.94 8.09 -2.16
CA CYS A 60 8.91 7.31 -2.86
C CYS A 60 8.94 7.53 -4.38
N VAL A 61 8.95 8.79 -4.84
CA VAL A 61 9.00 9.13 -6.27
C VAL A 61 10.30 8.62 -6.92
N ARG A 62 11.45 8.71 -6.22
CA ARG A 62 12.71 8.18 -6.73
C ARG A 62 12.67 6.65 -6.87
N ALA A 63 12.16 5.93 -5.87
CA ALA A 63 12.02 4.47 -5.95
C ALA A 63 11.09 4.05 -7.09
N GLN A 64 9.95 4.72 -7.25
CA GLN A 64 9.02 4.50 -8.36
C GLN A 64 9.71 4.75 -9.71
N GLY A 65 10.47 5.85 -9.87
CA GLY A 65 11.19 6.16 -11.10
C GLY A 65 12.25 5.12 -11.46
N LEU A 66 12.98 4.60 -10.47
CA LEU A 66 13.93 3.52 -10.67
C LEU A 66 13.24 2.25 -11.16
N LEU A 67 12.14 1.86 -10.51
CA LEU A 67 11.36 0.68 -10.90
C LEU A 67 10.79 0.81 -12.31
N ALA A 68 10.18 1.96 -12.65
CA ALA A 68 9.65 2.23 -13.98
C ALA A 68 10.75 2.16 -15.06
N SER A 69 11.93 2.75 -14.80
CA SER A 69 13.06 2.72 -15.74
C SER A 69 13.63 1.32 -15.96
N HIS A 70 13.37 0.38 -15.05
CA HIS A 70 13.79 -1.02 -15.17
C HIS A 70 12.64 -1.96 -15.54
N GLY A 71 11.53 -1.41 -16.04
CA GLY A 71 10.43 -2.19 -16.61
C GLY A 71 9.51 -2.85 -15.59
N PHE A 72 9.49 -2.38 -14.33
CA PHE A 72 8.43 -2.77 -13.40
C PHE A 72 7.12 -2.06 -13.80
N PRO A 73 5.96 -2.74 -13.74
CA PRO A 73 4.68 -2.16 -14.15
C PRO A 73 4.20 -1.10 -13.13
N CYS A 74 4.66 0.13 -13.29
CA CYS A 74 4.23 1.28 -12.50
C CYS A 74 4.25 2.56 -13.34
N PRO A 75 3.47 3.59 -12.97
CA PRO A 75 3.49 4.86 -13.67
C PRO A 75 4.89 5.50 -13.62
N LEU A 76 5.34 6.05 -14.73
CA LEU A 76 6.61 6.80 -14.77
C LEU A 76 6.41 8.17 -14.10
N PRO A 77 7.16 8.51 -13.03
CA PRO A 77 7.18 9.87 -12.52
C PRO A 77 7.70 10.85 -13.57
N LEU A 78 6.99 11.96 -13.76
CA LEU A 78 7.30 12.99 -14.73
C LEU A 78 8.01 14.19 -14.11
N THR A 79 7.88 14.35 -12.79
CA THR A 79 8.51 15.43 -12.04
C THR A 79 9.04 14.93 -10.70
N GLU A 80 10.05 15.62 -10.18
CA GLU A 80 10.37 15.55 -8.76
C GLU A 80 9.22 16.16 -7.93
N PRO A 81 9.07 15.79 -6.65
CA PRO A 81 8.12 16.43 -5.76
C PRO A 81 8.45 17.90 -5.52
N VAL A 82 7.46 18.77 -5.71
CA VAL A 82 7.56 20.21 -5.51
C VAL A 82 6.70 20.63 -4.32
N PHE A 83 7.28 21.38 -3.37
CA PHE A 83 6.52 21.95 -2.26
C PHE A 83 5.81 23.24 -2.70
N ALA A 84 4.51 23.31 -2.52
CA ALA A 84 3.68 24.45 -2.81
C ALA A 84 2.52 24.54 -1.81
N ASP A 85 2.32 25.70 -1.19
CA ASP A 85 1.18 26.01 -0.32
C ASP A 85 0.93 24.99 0.81
N GLY A 86 2.00 24.50 1.45
CA GLY A 86 1.91 23.50 2.53
C GLY A 86 1.69 22.06 2.08
N PHE A 87 1.68 21.84 0.78
CA PHE A 87 1.56 20.51 0.18
C PHE A 87 2.80 20.15 -0.63
N VAL A 88 2.99 18.86 -0.85
CA VAL A 88 3.88 18.35 -1.88
C VAL A 88 3.05 17.89 -3.07
N VAL A 89 3.50 18.26 -4.27
CA VAL A 89 2.86 17.87 -5.54
C VAL A 89 3.90 17.26 -6.47
N HIS A 90 3.54 16.16 -7.10
CA HIS A 90 4.31 15.58 -8.23
C HIS A 90 3.36 15.08 -9.31
N ALA A 91 3.91 14.84 -10.49
CA ALA A 91 3.19 14.27 -11.62
C ALA A 91 3.78 12.91 -12.00
N GLU A 92 2.91 12.02 -12.43
CA GLU A 92 3.26 10.74 -13.06
C GLU A 92 2.47 10.56 -14.37
N ALA A 93 2.95 9.70 -15.25
CA ALA A 93 2.24 9.35 -16.48
C ALA A 93 0.92 8.61 -16.13
N PHE A 94 -0.16 8.96 -16.80
CA PHE A 94 -1.40 8.21 -16.66
C PHE A 94 -1.27 6.86 -17.38
N VAL A 95 -1.62 5.79 -16.67
CA VAL A 95 -1.72 4.44 -17.23
C VAL A 95 -3.17 4.02 -17.16
N GLY A 96 -3.86 4.04 -18.30
CA GLY A 96 -5.26 3.65 -18.40
C GLY A 96 -5.42 2.16 -18.71
N GLY A 97 -6.65 1.65 -18.52
CA GLY A 97 -7.00 0.26 -18.85
C GLY A 97 -6.76 -0.73 -17.71
N GLY A 98 -6.87 -2.02 -18.07
CA GLY A 98 -6.78 -3.11 -17.10
C GLY A 98 -7.97 -3.19 -16.14
N GLU A 99 -8.05 -4.31 -15.45
CA GLU A 99 -9.11 -4.62 -14.49
C GLU A 99 -8.52 -4.85 -13.08
N VAL A 100 -9.31 -4.55 -12.05
CA VAL A 100 -8.98 -4.91 -10.66
C VAL A 100 -9.23 -6.40 -10.49
N GLU A 101 -8.28 -7.11 -9.91
CA GLU A 101 -8.50 -8.49 -9.49
C GLU A 101 -9.44 -8.53 -8.29
N THR A 102 -10.56 -9.22 -8.43
CA THR A 102 -11.56 -9.34 -7.36
C THR A 102 -11.58 -10.72 -6.70
N ASP A 103 -10.76 -11.66 -7.21
CA ASP A 103 -10.62 -13.01 -6.69
C ASP A 103 -9.74 -13.04 -5.45
N ASP A 104 -10.23 -13.61 -4.36
CA ASP A 104 -9.48 -13.82 -3.10
C ASP A 104 -8.92 -15.24 -2.95
N SER A 105 -8.88 -16.01 -4.04
CA SER A 105 -8.42 -17.39 -4.06
C SER A 105 -6.91 -17.55 -3.82
N PRO A 106 -6.44 -18.76 -3.44
CA PRO A 106 -5.02 -19.07 -3.38
C PRO A 106 -4.26 -18.82 -4.70
N ALA A 107 -4.93 -18.94 -5.86
CA ALA A 107 -4.31 -18.70 -7.16
C ALA A 107 -4.07 -17.19 -7.40
N ALA A 108 -5.05 -16.35 -7.09
CA ALA A 108 -4.89 -14.88 -7.14
C ALA A 108 -3.81 -14.42 -6.15
N ALA A 109 -3.82 -14.97 -4.93
CA ALA A 109 -2.80 -14.72 -3.92
C ALA A 109 -1.38 -15.02 -4.43
N ALA A 110 -1.20 -16.15 -5.12
CA ALA A 110 0.10 -16.54 -5.66
C ALA A 110 0.59 -15.57 -6.77
N ARG A 111 -0.30 -15.12 -7.66
CA ARG A 111 0.06 -14.12 -8.70
C ARG A 111 0.50 -12.80 -8.08
N SER A 112 -0.29 -12.30 -7.13
CA SER A 112 0.02 -11.05 -6.40
C SER A 112 1.34 -11.15 -5.63
N ALA A 113 1.62 -12.30 -5.01
CA ALA A 113 2.86 -12.56 -4.28
C ALA A 113 4.10 -12.57 -5.19
N MET A 114 4.00 -13.14 -6.38
CA MET A 114 5.09 -13.16 -7.36
C MET A 114 5.44 -11.74 -7.82
N LEU A 115 4.43 -10.90 -8.04
CA LEU A 115 4.63 -9.50 -8.41
C LEU A 115 5.31 -8.70 -7.28
N LEU A 116 4.92 -8.94 -6.00
CA LEU A 116 5.59 -8.31 -4.86
C LEU A 116 7.04 -8.78 -4.73
N ALA A 117 7.33 -10.05 -4.97
CA ALA A 117 8.69 -10.57 -4.92
C ALA A 117 9.57 -9.95 -6.02
N ASP A 118 9.05 -9.75 -7.24
CA ASP A 118 9.75 -9.04 -8.32
C ASP A 118 10.03 -7.58 -7.93
N LEU A 119 9.05 -6.88 -7.35
CA LEU A 119 9.21 -5.52 -6.84
C LEU A 119 10.36 -5.44 -5.83
N ILE A 120 10.32 -6.26 -4.79
CA ILE A 120 11.32 -6.24 -3.72
C ILE A 120 12.70 -6.64 -4.25
N GLY A 121 12.76 -7.64 -5.13
CA GLY A 121 14.00 -8.04 -5.79
C GLY A 121 14.65 -6.90 -6.58
N ARG A 122 13.86 -6.12 -7.31
CA ARG A 122 14.33 -4.93 -8.04
C ARG A 122 14.74 -3.81 -7.09
N LEU A 123 13.95 -3.52 -6.07
CA LEU A 123 14.29 -2.48 -5.08
C LEU A 123 15.57 -2.79 -4.32
N SER A 124 15.86 -4.05 -4.04
CA SER A 124 17.10 -4.45 -3.35
C SER A 124 18.37 -4.23 -4.17
N ALA A 125 18.26 -4.08 -5.49
CA ALA A 125 19.37 -3.76 -6.37
C ALA A 125 19.75 -2.26 -6.34
N PHE A 126 18.90 -1.42 -5.76
CA PHE A 126 19.15 0.00 -5.62
C PHE A 126 19.47 0.34 -4.17
N ASP A 127 20.37 1.29 -3.99
CA ASP A 127 20.63 1.87 -2.69
C ASP A 127 19.47 2.85 -2.36
N PRO A 128 18.46 2.43 -1.58
CA PRO A 128 17.33 3.28 -1.33
C PRO A 128 17.80 4.47 -0.52
N PRO A 129 17.28 5.68 -0.79
CA PRO A 129 17.63 6.85 0.02
C PRO A 129 17.12 6.66 1.46
N PRO A 130 18.03 6.50 2.45
CA PRO A 130 17.62 6.51 3.84
C PRO A 130 17.41 7.96 4.34
N PRO A 131 16.61 8.15 5.38
CA PRO A 131 15.60 7.23 5.86
C PRO A 131 14.29 7.39 5.10
N LEU A 132 13.55 6.28 4.89
CA LEU A 132 12.16 6.34 4.45
C LEU A 132 11.26 6.17 5.69
N PRO A 133 10.75 7.25 6.30
CA PRO A 133 9.87 7.13 7.46
C PRO A 133 8.63 6.31 7.11
N ASN A 134 8.25 5.41 8.01
CA ASN A 134 7.08 4.59 7.80
C ASN A 134 5.80 5.43 7.89
N PRO A 135 4.75 5.13 7.09
CA PRO A 135 3.43 5.71 7.30
C PRO A 135 2.90 5.35 8.69
N GLU A 136 2.12 6.24 9.32
CA GLU A 136 1.63 6.02 10.69
C GLU A 136 0.82 4.72 10.83
N TRP A 137 0.04 4.37 9.84
CA TRP A 137 -0.83 3.18 9.89
C TRP A 137 -0.08 1.83 9.87
N VAL A 138 1.23 1.80 9.50
CA VAL A 138 2.09 0.61 9.63
C VAL A 138 3.07 0.72 10.80
N ARG A 139 3.01 1.78 11.58
CA ARG A 139 3.89 1.98 12.73
C ARG A 139 3.37 1.20 13.93
N TRP A 140 3.74 -0.04 14.05
CA TRP A 140 3.40 -0.88 15.22
C TRP A 140 4.20 -0.54 16.49
N ASP A 141 5.18 0.36 16.43
CA ASP A 141 5.83 1.00 17.57
C ASP A 141 4.94 2.07 18.23
N LEU A 142 3.91 2.54 17.55
CA LEU A 142 2.90 3.43 18.09
C LEU A 142 1.64 2.62 18.44
N LEU A 143 1.37 2.49 19.73
CA LEU A 143 0.02 2.10 20.14
C LEU A 143 -0.88 3.33 20.00
N PRO A 144 -1.97 3.26 19.24
CA PRO A 144 -2.94 4.36 19.20
C PRO A 144 -3.36 4.72 20.61
N GLU A 145 -3.36 6.01 20.93
CA GLU A 145 -3.93 6.47 22.20
C GLU A 145 -5.29 5.82 22.38
N ARG A 146 -5.52 5.26 23.56
CA ARG A 146 -6.78 4.61 23.91
C ARG A 146 -7.93 5.60 23.75
N GLN A 147 -8.46 5.73 22.56
CA GLN A 147 -9.83 6.17 22.41
C GLN A 147 -10.70 5.01 22.90
N ALA A 148 -10.86 4.94 24.21
CA ALA A 148 -11.75 4.02 24.87
C ALA A 148 -13.18 4.35 24.43
N ARG A 149 -13.59 3.82 23.28
CA ARG A 149 -14.99 3.84 22.86
C ARG A 149 -15.59 2.51 23.26
N SER A 150 -16.69 2.59 24.03
CA SER A 150 -17.47 1.44 24.49
C SER A 150 -17.96 0.52 23.36
N SER A 151 -17.83 0.94 22.11
CA SER A 151 -18.23 0.18 20.92
C SER A 151 -17.18 -0.85 20.44
N VAL A 152 -15.93 -0.79 20.93
CA VAL A 152 -14.86 -1.71 20.49
C VAL A 152 -14.74 -2.85 21.49
N PRO A 153 -14.90 -4.12 21.06
CA PRO A 153 -14.73 -5.27 21.94
C PRO A 153 -13.32 -5.37 22.51
N GLY A 154 -13.19 -5.71 23.79
CA GLY A 154 -11.89 -5.78 24.47
C GLY A 154 -10.88 -6.75 23.85
N TRP A 155 -11.34 -7.76 23.10
CA TRP A 155 -10.45 -8.68 22.40
C TRP A 155 -9.68 -8.00 21.24
N ILE A 156 -10.19 -6.90 20.67
CA ILE A 156 -9.47 -6.11 19.66
C ILE A 156 -8.25 -5.46 20.31
N ASP A 157 -8.41 -4.82 21.46
CA ASP A 157 -7.31 -4.20 22.20
C ASP A 157 -6.28 -5.24 22.66
N GLU A 158 -6.75 -6.40 23.11
CA GLU A 158 -5.88 -7.52 23.49
C GLU A 158 -5.07 -8.01 22.29
N THR A 159 -5.72 -8.20 21.15
CA THR A 159 -5.05 -8.63 19.90
C THR A 159 -4.02 -7.60 19.48
N GLN A 160 -4.38 -6.31 19.50
CA GLN A 160 -3.45 -5.23 19.12
C GLN A 160 -2.20 -5.21 20.01
N ARG A 161 -2.37 -5.37 21.33
CA ARG A 161 -1.23 -5.40 22.26
C ARG A 161 -0.32 -6.59 21.99
N ARG A 162 -0.85 -7.80 21.76
CA ARG A 162 -0.08 -9.00 21.43
C ARG A 162 0.73 -8.83 20.13
N LEU A 163 0.09 -8.27 19.08
CA LEU A 163 0.77 -7.98 17.82
C LEU A 163 1.86 -6.92 17.99
N HIS A 164 1.55 -5.83 18.70
CA HIS A 164 2.51 -4.79 19.01
C HIS A 164 3.75 -5.38 19.70
N ASP A 165 3.56 -6.16 20.78
CA ASP A 165 4.67 -6.73 21.54
C ASP A 165 5.54 -7.64 20.66
N LYS A 166 4.91 -8.43 19.77
CA LYS A 166 5.61 -9.31 18.82
C LYS A 166 6.38 -8.52 17.77
N LEU A 167 5.75 -7.51 17.15
CA LEU A 167 6.36 -6.75 16.06
C LEU A 167 7.40 -5.76 16.56
N ALA A 168 7.18 -5.11 17.72
CA ALA A 168 8.15 -4.21 18.33
C ALA A 168 9.40 -4.93 18.85
N ALA A 169 9.28 -6.20 19.23
CA ALA A 169 10.41 -7.05 19.59
C ALA A 169 11.23 -7.55 18.39
N CYS A 170 10.75 -7.35 17.17
CA CYS A 170 11.44 -7.77 15.94
C CYS A 170 12.81 -7.09 15.80
N ARG A 171 13.83 -7.88 15.43
CA ARG A 171 15.20 -7.40 15.17
C ARG A 171 15.71 -7.81 13.79
N LEU A 172 14.79 -8.11 12.88
CA LEU A 172 15.12 -8.38 11.48
C LEU A 172 15.49 -7.09 10.78
N GLU A 173 16.46 -7.16 9.87
CA GLU A 173 16.88 -6.01 9.07
C GLU A 173 15.73 -5.54 8.17
N PRO A 174 15.44 -4.24 8.14
CA PRO A 174 14.39 -3.69 7.32
C PRO A 174 14.85 -3.50 5.87
N ILE A 175 13.90 -3.59 4.96
CA ILE A 175 14.06 -3.29 3.53
C ILE A 175 12.94 -2.34 3.08
N VAL A 176 13.09 -1.76 1.89
CA VAL A 176 12.00 -0.98 1.27
C VAL A 176 11.05 -1.92 0.55
N GLY A 177 9.76 -1.74 0.76
CA GLY A 177 8.72 -2.43 0.03
C GLY A 177 7.38 -1.70 0.10
N HIS A 178 6.42 -2.14 -0.71
CA HIS A 178 5.08 -1.57 -0.79
C HIS A 178 4.18 -2.28 0.24
N VAL A 179 3.58 -1.53 1.15
CA VAL A 179 2.80 -2.10 2.27
C VAL A 179 1.29 -1.93 2.13
N ASP A 180 0.84 -1.16 1.15
CA ASP A 180 -0.57 -1.07 0.74
C ASP A 180 -0.81 -1.93 -0.52
N TRP A 181 -0.45 -3.22 -0.42
CA TRP A 181 -0.48 -4.18 -1.51
C TRP A 181 -1.87 -4.74 -1.75
N GLU A 182 -2.80 -3.85 -2.04
CA GLU A 182 -4.23 -4.14 -2.20
C GLU A 182 -4.62 -4.25 -3.68
N ALA A 183 -5.63 -5.06 -3.98
CA ALA A 183 -6.13 -5.25 -5.35
C ALA A 183 -6.54 -3.92 -6.00
N GLN A 184 -7.10 -2.98 -5.24
CA GLN A 184 -7.48 -1.66 -5.74
C GLN A 184 -6.31 -0.84 -6.29
N ASN A 185 -5.08 -1.10 -5.84
CA ASN A 185 -3.86 -0.44 -6.29
C ASN A 185 -3.21 -1.13 -7.49
N MET A 186 -3.82 -2.19 -8.02
CA MET A 186 -3.29 -2.96 -9.14
C MET A 186 -4.30 -3.07 -10.27
N ARG A 187 -3.79 -3.05 -11.50
CA ARG A 187 -4.57 -3.38 -12.69
C ARG A 187 -3.89 -4.51 -13.44
N TRP A 188 -4.71 -5.40 -13.96
CA TRP A 188 -4.28 -6.57 -14.70
C TRP A 188 -4.87 -6.55 -16.11
N GLU A 189 -4.11 -6.97 -17.09
CA GLU A 189 -4.59 -7.15 -18.45
C GLU A 189 -4.18 -8.54 -18.94
N ARG A 190 -5.16 -9.36 -19.34
CA ARG A 190 -4.93 -10.74 -19.86
C ARG A 190 -4.12 -11.62 -18.91
N GLY A 191 -4.26 -11.42 -17.61
CA GLY A 191 -3.58 -12.19 -16.57
C GLY A 191 -2.18 -11.68 -16.21
N GLU A 192 -1.67 -10.65 -16.90
CA GLU A 192 -0.40 -9.99 -16.61
C GLU A 192 -0.61 -8.69 -15.85
N PRO A 193 0.32 -8.29 -14.97
CA PRO A 193 0.22 -7.02 -14.26
C PRO A 193 0.43 -5.85 -15.24
N LEU A 194 -0.56 -4.98 -15.36
CA LEU A 194 -0.49 -3.78 -16.18
C LEU A 194 0.15 -2.62 -15.43
N VAL A 195 -0.30 -2.38 -14.20
CA VAL A 195 0.22 -1.27 -13.40
C VAL A 195 -0.06 -1.47 -11.90
N VAL A 196 0.92 -1.08 -11.10
CA VAL A 196 0.82 -0.92 -9.64
C VAL A 196 0.86 0.56 -9.32
N HIS A 197 -0.12 1.01 -8.53
CA HIS A 197 -0.28 2.39 -8.10
C HIS A 197 0.12 2.59 -6.62
N ASP A 198 -0.09 3.80 -6.14
CA ASP A 198 0.03 4.23 -4.74
C ASP A 198 1.42 4.08 -4.12
N TRP A 199 2.41 4.63 -4.80
CA TRP A 199 3.83 4.59 -4.40
C TRP A 199 4.14 5.36 -3.12
N ASP A 200 3.18 6.10 -2.58
CA ASP A 200 3.26 6.74 -1.26
C ASP A 200 3.27 5.73 -0.12
N SER A 201 2.86 4.51 -0.40
CA SER A 201 2.75 3.40 0.55
C SER A 201 4.03 2.56 0.65
N LEU A 202 5.18 3.08 0.18
CA LEU A 202 6.47 2.44 0.48
C LEU A 202 6.78 2.57 1.97
N ALA A 203 7.37 1.51 2.54
CA ALA A 203 7.78 1.49 3.94
C ALA A 203 9.14 0.82 4.12
N TRP A 204 9.78 1.10 5.25
CA TRP A 204 11.05 0.52 5.67
C TRP A 204 10.78 -0.47 6.80
N LEU A 205 10.57 -1.75 6.45
CA LEU A 205 10.15 -2.80 7.36
C LEU A 205 10.88 -4.11 7.06
N PRO A 206 10.92 -5.07 8.00
CA PRO A 206 11.39 -6.42 7.72
C PRO A 206 10.63 -7.04 6.53
N GLU A 207 11.35 -7.70 5.63
CA GLU A 207 10.78 -8.30 4.42
C GLU A 207 9.58 -9.21 4.71
N ALA A 208 9.70 -10.04 5.74
CA ALA A 208 8.62 -10.92 6.15
C ALA A 208 7.37 -10.16 6.63
N ALA A 209 7.54 -8.98 7.23
CA ALA A 209 6.43 -8.14 7.64
C ALA A 209 5.74 -7.49 6.43
N ILE A 210 6.50 -7.05 5.42
CA ILE A 210 5.94 -6.54 4.17
C ILE A 210 5.13 -7.62 3.47
N ALA A 211 5.71 -8.81 3.29
CA ALA A 211 5.03 -9.95 2.67
C ALA A 211 3.79 -10.39 3.47
N GLY A 212 3.88 -10.35 4.81
CA GLY A 212 2.78 -10.68 5.71
C GLY A 212 1.64 -9.68 5.61
N THR A 213 1.93 -8.38 5.64
CA THR A 213 0.94 -7.32 5.44
C THR A 213 0.22 -7.51 4.10
N ALA A 214 0.97 -7.67 3.02
CA ALA A 214 0.42 -7.93 1.69
C ALA A 214 -0.46 -9.19 1.65
N ALA A 215 -0.02 -10.29 2.27
CA ALA A 215 -0.79 -11.54 2.36
C ALA A 215 -2.12 -11.36 3.11
N GLY A 216 -2.20 -10.39 4.03
CA GLY A 216 -3.43 -10.04 4.74
C GLY A 216 -4.42 -9.23 3.91
N VAL A 217 -3.94 -8.35 3.02
CA VAL A 217 -4.77 -7.32 2.37
C VAL A 217 -4.86 -7.43 0.85
N PHE A 218 -4.13 -8.33 0.18
CA PHE A 218 -4.03 -8.38 -1.29
C PHE A 218 -5.39 -8.40 -2.00
N ALA A 219 -6.43 -8.92 -1.36
CA ALA A 219 -7.77 -9.04 -1.92
C ALA A 219 -8.67 -7.82 -1.66
N SER A 220 -8.17 -6.78 -0.99
CA SER A 220 -8.94 -5.57 -0.72
C SER A 220 -9.19 -4.77 -2.00
N HIS A 221 -10.48 -4.56 -2.32
CA HIS A 221 -10.90 -3.75 -3.46
C HIS A 221 -12.16 -2.95 -3.13
N GLY A 222 -12.08 -1.63 -3.19
CA GLY A 222 -13.17 -0.72 -2.86
C GLY A 222 -13.56 -0.69 -1.37
N ARG A 223 -13.26 -1.75 -0.61
CA ARG A 223 -13.44 -1.83 0.85
C ARG A 223 -12.33 -2.68 1.45
N PRO A 224 -11.74 -2.26 2.58
CA PRO A 224 -10.77 -3.05 3.30
C PRO A 224 -11.33 -4.40 3.73
N THR A 225 -10.55 -5.46 3.64
CA THR A 225 -10.91 -6.78 4.14
C THR A 225 -9.66 -7.55 4.56
N LEU A 226 -9.84 -8.64 5.30
CA LEU A 226 -8.78 -9.61 5.59
C LEU A 226 -8.93 -10.79 4.62
N ALA A 227 -7.88 -11.10 3.88
CA ALA A 227 -7.87 -12.22 2.94
C ALA A 227 -8.14 -13.58 3.66
N PRO A 228 -8.71 -14.59 2.98
CA PRO A 228 -8.86 -15.92 3.56
C PRO A 228 -7.53 -16.50 4.06
N LEU A 229 -7.57 -17.25 5.16
CA LEU A 229 -6.35 -17.82 5.77
C LEU A 229 -5.56 -18.70 4.79
N ALA A 230 -6.27 -19.52 3.99
CA ALA A 230 -5.65 -20.37 2.96
C ALA A 230 -4.96 -19.55 1.87
N SER A 231 -5.58 -18.44 1.45
CA SER A 231 -5.03 -17.55 0.43
C SER A 231 -3.82 -16.78 0.96
N SER A 232 -3.86 -16.31 2.21
CA SER A 232 -2.69 -15.71 2.86
C SER A 232 -1.52 -16.70 2.99
N ALA A 233 -1.80 -17.97 3.30
CA ALA A 233 -0.77 -19.01 3.34
C ALA A 233 -0.17 -19.26 1.94
N ALA A 234 -1.00 -19.33 0.90
CA ALA A 234 -0.57 -19.48 -0.48
C ALA A 234 0.26 -18.28 -0.96
N PHE A 235 -0.13 -17.06 -0.55
CA PHE A 235 0.64 -15.84 -0.82
C PHE A 235 2.06 -15.96 -0.27
N LEU A 236 2.19 -16.22 1.04
CA LEU A 236 3.50 -16.34 1.69
C LEU A 236 4.35 -17.46 1.11
N GLU A 237 3.74 -18.57 0.74
CA GLU A 237 4.46 -19.67 0.09
C GLU A 237 4.93 -19.31 -1.32
N ALA A 238 4.08 -18.68 -2.14
CA ALA A 238 4.43 -18.25 -3.48
C ALA A 238 5.49 -17.15 -3.47
N TYR A 239 5.39 -16.20 -2.52
CA TYR A 239 6.39 -15.17 -2.29
C TYR A 239 7.77 -15.77 -2.02
N GLN A 240 7.87 -16.71 -1.08
CA GLN A 240 9.12 -17.37 -0.73
C GLN A 240 9.71 -18.17 -1.90
N ARG A 241 8.85 -18.82 -2.71
CA ARG A 241 9.33 -19.49 -3.92
C ARG A 241 9.89 -18.51 -4.94
N ALA A 242 9.20 -17.39 -5.18
CA ALA A 242 9.60 -16.38 -6.16
C ALA A 242 10.90 -15.67 -5.77
N ARG A 243 11.09 -15.37 -4.47
CA ARG A 243 12.36 -14.79 -3.97
C ARG A 243 13.53 -15.78 -3.92
N GLY A 244 13.28 -17.07 -4.12
CA GLY A 244 14.33 -18.11 -4.12
C GLY A 244 14.85 -18.51 -2.75
N ALA A 245 14.22 -18.11 -1.64
CA ALA A 245 14.63 -18.45 -0.28
C ALA A 245 13.43 -18.60 0.66
N ARG A 246 13.55 -19.50 1.63
CA ARG A 246 12.53 -19.69 2.67
C ARG A 246 12.73 -18.71 3.81
N PHE A 247 11.65 -18.29 4.41
CA PHE A 247 11.68 -17.59 5.67
C PHE A 247 12.13 -18.54 6.80
N SER A 248 12.96 -18.03 7.70
CA SER A 248 13.19 -18.67 8.99
C SER A 248 11.90 -18.69 9.80
N ARG A 249 11.85 -19.51 10.84
CA ARG A 249 10.69 -19.58 11.74
C ARG A 249 10.33 -18.21 12.32
N ASN A 250 11.33 -17.41 12.72
CA ASN A 250 11.08 -16.07 13.25
C ASN A 250 10.46 -15.14 12.19
N GLU A 251 10.96 -15.18 10.95
CA GLU A 251 10.38 -14.42 9.84
C GLU A 251 8.94 -14.85 9.54
N GLU A 252 8.64 -16.16 9.52
CA GLU A 252 7.28 -16.64 9.35
C GLU A 252 6.34 -16.13 10.44
N GLU A 253 6.76 -16.16 11.70
CA GLU A 253 6.01 -15.65 12.84
C GLU A 253 5.75 -14.13 12.71
N ILE A 254 6.73 -13.35 12.28
CA ILE A 254 6.59 -11.91 12.01
C ILE A 254 5.65 -11.65 10.84
N GLY A 255 5.77 -12.41 9.76
CA GLY A 255 4.85 -12.31 8.61
C GLY A 255 3.39 -12.55 9.01
N TRP A 256 3.11 -13.59 9.81
CA TRP A 256 1.77 -13.87 10.29
C TRP A 256 1.26 -12.79 11.26
N ALA A 257 2.10 -12.23 12.11
CA ALA A 257 1.74 -11.10 12.96
C ALA A 257 1.37 -9.86 12.13
N ALA A 258 2.19 -9.51 11.16
CA ALA A 258 1.96 -8.36 10.27
C ALA A 258 0.69 -8.53 9.42
N SER A 259 0.32 -9.76 9.06
CA SER A 259 -0.90 -10.06 8.29
C SER A 259 -2.20 -9.66 9.00
N LEU A 260 -2.17 -9.47 10.30
CA LEU A 260 -3.33 -9.04 11.11
C LEU A 260 -3.34 -7.54 11.38
N TRP A 261 -2.20 -6.86 11.30
CA TRP A 261 -2.05 -5.49 11.79
C TRP A 261 -3.00 -4.52 11.09
N VAL A 262 -2.99 -4.48 9.76
CA VAL A 262 -3.85 -3.57 8.98
C VAL A 262 -5.33 -3.92 9.15
N ALA A 263 -5.67 -5.21 9.09
CA ALA A 263 -7.05 -5.66 9.26
C ALA A 263 -7.60 -5.31 10.65
N LEU A 264 -6.75 -5.29 11.68
CA LEU A 264 -7.13 -4.90 13.03
C LEU A 264 -7.50 -3.41 13.11
N HIS A 265 -6.72 -2.54 12.45
CA HIS A 265 -7.03 -1.11 12.33
C HIS A 265 -8.34 -0.89 11.57
N ASN A 266 -8.51 -1.56 10.44
CA ASN A 266 -9.72 -1.47 9.64
C ASN A 266 -10.96 -1.94 10.43
N ALA A 267 -10.88 -3.05 11.15
CA ALA A 267 -11.96 -3.55 11.99
C ALA A 267 -12.33 -2.57 13.12
N ARG A 268 -11.32 -1.91 13.71
CA ARG A 268 -11.54 -0.87 14.70
C ARG A 268 -12.27 0.34 14.12
N ASP A 269 -11.84 0.82 12.95
CA ASP A 269 -12.48 1.94 12.25
C ASP A 269 -13.91 1.62 11.82
N GLU A 270 -14.15 0.40 11.33
CA GLU A 270 -15.51 -0.07 11.02
C GLU A 270 -16.45 0.06 12.21
N LEU A 271 -15.99 -0.30 13.43
CA LEU A 271 -16.78 -0.20 14.66
C LEU A 271 -16.93 1.23 15.18
N ILE A 272 -15.89 2.05 15.07
CA ILE A 272 -15.90 3.44 15.57
C ILE A 272 -16.79 4.32 14.70
N TYR A 273 -16.76 4.13 13.38
CA TYR A 273 -17.46 4.97 12.41
C TYR A 273 -18.73 4.33 11.84
N ASP A 274 -19.19 3.23 12.45
CA ASP A 274 -20.39 2.47 12.04
C ASP A 274 -20.38 2.12 10.54
N ARG A 275 -19.25 1.60 10.05
CA ARG A 275 -19.05 1.15 8.68
C ARG A 275 -19.41 -0.34 8.55
N PRO A 276 -19.60 -0.87 7.30
CA PRO A 276 -19.76 -2.30 7.05
C PRO A 276 -18.60 -3.11 7.65
N ARG A 277 -18.92 -4.18 8.40
CA ARG A 277 -17.97 -4.93 9.25
C ARG A 277 -17.22 -6.04 8.53
N LEU A 278 -16.64 -5.73 7.37
CA LEU A 278 -15.95 -6.73 6.53
C LEU A 278 -14.64 -7.23 7.17
N SER A 279 -13.81 -6.30 7.61
CA SER A 279 -12.56 -6.63 8.28
C SER A 279 -12.82 -7.22 9.66
N PHE A 280 -13.79 -6.68 10.39
CA PHE A 280 -14.18 -7.17 11.73
C PHE A 280 -14.62 -8.64 11.69
N GLU A 281 -15.55 -9.01 10.81
CA GLU A 281 -16.08 -10.38 10.72
C GLU A 281 -14.98 -11.38 10.31
N ARG A 282 -14.16 -11.03 9.34
CA ARG A 282 -13.02 -11.87 8.92
C ARG A 282 -11.96 -11.99 10.03
N LEU A 283 -11.68 -10.90 10.72
CA LEU A 283 -10.75 -10.88 11.86
C LEU A 283 -11.26 -11.77 13.00
N GLU A 284 -12.54 -11.65 13.37
CA GLU A 284 -13.15 -12.49 14.42
C GLU A 284 -13.02 -13.98 14.10
N GLN A 285 -13.23 -14.36 12.84
CA GLN A 285 -13.13 -15.74 12.37
C GLN A 285 -11.70 -16.28 12.36
N GLN A 286 -10.72 -15.46 11.98
CA GLN A 286 -9.38 -15.92 11.64
C GLN A 286 -8.29 -15.58 12.68
N ARG A 287 -8.57 -14.67 13.63
CA ARG A 287 -7.53 -14.15 14.54
C ARG A 287 -6.82 -15.22 15.34
N ALA A 288 -7.56 -16.21 15.83
CA ALA A 288 -6.99 -17.26 16.68
C ALA A 288 -5.94 -18.07 15.92
N ASP A 289 -6.24 -18.50 14.68
CA ASP A 289 -5.32 -19.27 13.84
C ASP A 289 -4.10 -18.44 13.43
N ARG A 290 -4.31 -17.14 13.09
CA ARG A 290 -3.21 -16.25 12.71
C ARG A 290 -2.31 -15.93 13.89
N LEU A 291 -2.86 -15.67 15.08
CA LEU A 291 -2.09 -15.47 16.31
C LEU A 291 -1.30 -16.72 16.71
N ALA A 292 -1.89 -17.91 16.54
CA ALA A 292 -1.18 -19.17 16.79
C ALA A 292 0.02 -19.33 15.84
N ARG A 293 -0.12 -18.99 14.57
CA ARG A 293 0.97 -19.01 13.58
C ARG A 293 2.02 -17.95 13.87
N ALA A 294 1.61 -16.77 14.32
CA ALA A 294 2.49 -15.69 14.74
C ALA A 294 3.17 -15.96 16.08
N ARG A 295 2.68 -16.90 16.87
CA ARG A 295 3.06 -17.10 18.28
C ARG A 295 2.98 -15.80 19.10
N ALA A 296 1.98 -15.05 18.80
CA ALA A 296 1.68 -13.79 19.45
C ALA A 296 0.54 -13.94 20.47
#